data_16c57045fd9f9b8a395b7443c2a39c77
#
_entry.id   16c57045fd9f9b8a395b7443c2a39c77
#
_cell.length_a   1.000
_cell.length_b   1.000
_cell.length_c   1.000
_cell.angle_alpha   90.00
_cell.angle_beta   90.00
_cell.angle_gamma   90.00
#
_symmetry.space_group_name_H-M   'P 1'
#
loop_
_entity.id
_entity.type
_entity.pdbx_description
1 polymer ?
#
loop_
_entity_poly.entity_id
_entity_poly.type
_entity_poly.pdbx_seq_one_letter_code
_entity_poly.pdbx_strand_id
1 'polypeptide(L)'
;MKFRWLSAAVCTASLGLATLHSPGQCHAQGKSTAPKAAAAVAEESEDDAVVVVAINAIDSLLPNIQHVARMVGAGAAAGIVSTTLNQFAGGLDRTRPFGVFVNIDESGQPAPIGCLPIDDLEQFFDQLSAVAGEPTDLGDGLYEFSIGNTIYAKKVGKWLYVAQSEDALKDVAANMGDVLVKMVQKYDVRIQVNPQNIPEEVIDFIVGQMQAGMEQGMAAQRANLDADDAESARATSEQMIAQMQEGIEGTEKLVIGLAINKQEKRTILDFGSQFVADSKYAKQIEKMKTSKTTVGGVPQDASMMALQTFQLVAPDEVAQLEKTLETSLKTAFKSIDEGARNPESAAKAKELIEKAVDILMESAKLGKMESAFDISVESDLNILASVSVADGSKIESLAREISAELVKEKVPVQLKINTGKHAGFNLHSASIPLPPDAAEAAKKVFGSSVTMAIATGPKAVHIAVGKNCDVSVKSAIDRSLAKPTAPAEMLKMRLVLSQLLNYIQRIEATPISEAMLNAAVAGNDRILVESQSIERGIIVRLSLEDGVMKAIAAGVKAGQPGGF
;
A
#
# COMPACT_ATOMS: atom_id res chain seq x y z
N MET A 1 -10.38 28.67 20.57
CA MET A 1 -10.88 29.09 19.24
C MET A 1 -9.90 29.92 18.39
N LYS A 2 -8.69 30.29 18.85
CA LYS A 2 -7.77 31.19 18.15
C LYS A 2 -6.88 30.53 17.06
N PHE A 3 -6.93 29.22 16.88
CA PHE A 3 -5.98 28.48 16.03
C PHE A 3 -6.60 27.61 14.91
N ARG A 4 -7.92 27.68 14.70
CA ARG A 4 -8.58 26.80 13.72
C ARG A 4 -8.11 26.98 12.28
N TRP A 5 -7.74 28.17 11.87
CA TRP A 5 -7.27 28.43 10.51
C TRP A 5 -5.80 28.01 10.29
N LEU A 6 -4.93 28.13 11.31
CA LEU A 6 -3.55 27.63 11.24
C LEU A 6 -3.55 26.08 11.18
N SER A 7 -4.45 25.44 11.94
CA SER A 7 -4.67 24.00 11.87
C SER A 7 -5.20 23.59 10.49
N ALA A 8 -6.09 24.40 9.87
CA ALA A 8 -6.58 24.13 8.53
C ALA A 8 -5.45 24.26 7.49
N ALA A 9 -4.59 25.29 7.56
CA ALA A 9 -3.48 25.48 6.65
C ALA A 9 -2.40 24.38 6.78
N VAL A 10 -2.11 23.94 8.01
CA VAL A 10 -1.20 22.82 8.28
C VAL A 10 -1.84 21.49 7.87
N CYS A 11 -3.15 21.30 8.11
CA CYS A 11 -3.89 20.12 7.65
C CYS A 11 -4.02 20.09 6.13
N THR A 12 -4.21 21.23 5.47
CA THR A 12 -4.31 21.28 3.99
C THR A 12 -2.95 20.98 3.35
N ALA A 13 -1.86 21.46 3.90
CA ALA A 13 -0.52 21.08 3.48
C ALA A 13 -0.20 19.60 3.75
N SER A 14 -0.69 19.05 4.86
CA SER A 14 -0.55 17.63 5.20
C SER A 14 -1.50 16.74 4.39
N LEU A 15 -2.72 17.20 4.08
CA LEU A 15 -3.68 16.51 3.19
C LEU A 15 -3.20 16.55 1.73
N GLY A 16 -2.63 17.65 1.26
CA GLY A 16 -1.98 17.71 -0.05
C GLY A 16 -0.85 16.69 -0.19
N LEU A 17 -0.04 16.51 0.85
CA LEU A 17 0.98 15.47 0.91
C LEU A 17 0.39 14.06 1.03
N ALA A 18 -0.74 13.88 1.71
CA ALA A 18 -1.40 12.57 1.89
C ALA A 18 -2.18 12.12 0.64
N THR A 19 -2.79 13.05 -0.12
CA THR A 19 -3.48 12.73 -1.38
C THR A 19 -2.51 12.39 -2.52
N LEU A 20 -1.23 12.81 -2.42
CA LEU A 20 -0.17 12.42 -3.34
C LEU A 20 0.31 10.97 -3.12
N HIS A 21 -0.16 10.29 -2.07
CA HIS A 21 0.24 8.91 -1.72
C HIS A 21 -0.76 7.84 -2.22
N SER A 22 -1.76 8.19 -3.04
CA SER A 22 -2.59 7.17 -3.69
C SER A 22 -1.84 6.63 -4.91
N PRO A 23 -1.39 5.36 -4.91
CA PRO A 23 -0.80 4.78 -6.10
C PRO A 23 -1.92 4.55 -7.14
N GLY A 24 -1.78 5.18 -8.28
CA GLY A 24 -2.57 4.87 -9.46
C GLY A 24 -3.61 5.89 -9.88
N GLN A 25 -3.19 7.10 -10.17
CA GLN A 25 -4.01 8.02 -10.94
C GLN A 25 -3.21 8.50 -12.16
N CYS A 26 -3.38 7.82 -13.28
CA CYS A 26 -2.80 8.22 -14.56
C CYS A 26 -3.83 8.17 -15.68
N HIS A 27 -3.89 9.21 -16.47
CA HIS A 27 -4.75 9.31 -17.64
C HIS A 27 -3.96 9.20 -18.94
N ALA A 28 -4.53 8.53 -19.93
CA ALA A 28 -4.20 8.79 -21.32
C ALA A 28 -5.42 8.54 -22.22
N GLN A 29 -5.74 9.49 -23.06
CA GLN A 29 -6.55 9.30 -24.25
C GLN A 29 -5.62 8.97 -25.41
N GLY A 30 -5.80 7.81 -26.04
CA GLY A 30 -5.11 7.46 -27.25
C GLY A 30 -5.48 6.06 -27.73
N LYS A 31 -6.41 5.96 -28.69
CA LYS A 31 -6.66 4.71 -29.40
C LYS A 31 -5.38 4.30 -30.15
N SER A 32 -4.71 3.26 -29.68
CA SER A 32 -3.63 2.60 -30.38
C SER A 32 -4.09 1.22 -30.84
N THR A 33 -4.37 1.08 -32.12
CA THR A 33 -4.44 -0.21 -32.79
C THR A 33 -3.02 -0.70 -32.99
N ALA A 34 -2.52 -1.54 -32.12
CA ALA A 34 -1.26 -2.25 -32.32
C ALA A 34 -1.50 -3.57 -33.04
N PRO A 35 -0.70 -3.91 -34.07
CA PRO A 35 -0.83 -5.18 -34.76
C PRO A 35 -0.28 -6.32 -33.90
N LYS A 36 -1.08 -7.37 -33.76
CA LYS A 36 -0.71 -8.64 -33.16
C LYS A 36 0.54 -9.19 -33.83
N ALA A 37 1.68 -9.11 -33.16
CA ALA A 37 2.92 -9.75 -33.63
C ALA A 37 2.88 -11.24 -33.28
N ALA A 38 3.23 -12.05 -34.30
CA ALA A 38 3.13 -13.50 -34.26
C ALA A 38 4.17 -14.15 -33.34
N ALA A 39 3.67 -15.12 -32.62
CA ALA A 39 4.21 -16.43 -32.23
C ALA A 39 5.70 -16.58 -31.86
N ALA A 40 5.93 -16.85 -30.60
CA ALA A 40 6.92 -17.85 -30.20
C ALA A 40 6.18 -19.00 -29.51
N VAL A 41 6.46 -20.20 -29.96
CA VAL A 41 5.77 -21.43 -29.66
C VAL A 41 6.08 -21.92 -28.24
N ALA A 42 5.04 -22.44 -27.56
CA ALA A 42 5.07 -23.38 -26.42
C ALA A 42 5.46 -22.83 -25.03
N GLU A 43 4.52 -22.12 -24.43
CA GLU A 43 4.22 -22.18 -22.98
C GLU A 43 2.70 -21.95 -22.77
N GLU A 44 1.88 -22.68 -23.51
CA GLU A 44 0.44 -22.38 -23.72
C GLU A 44 -0.47 -22.59 -22.49
N SER A 45 -0.02 -23.23 -21.41
CA SER A 45 -0.93 -23.56 -20.28
C SER A 45 -0.87 -22.57 -19.08
N GLU A 46 0.12 -21.70 -19.03
CA GLU A 46 0.23 -20.66 -18.00
C GLU A 46 -0.53 -19.37 -18.39
N ASP A 47 -0.73 -19.15 -19.68
CA ASP A 47 -1.21 -17.88 -20.22
C ASP A 47 -2.74 -17.78 -20.37
N ASP A 48 -3.51 -18.87 -20.33
CA ASP A 48 -4.95 -18.83 -20.62
C ASP A 48 -5.83 -18.56 -19.39
N ALA A 49 -5.38 -18.91 -18.19
CA ALA A 49 -6.17 -18.70 -16.98
C ALA A 49 -6.23 -17.22 -16.58
N VAL A 50 -7.44 -16.73 -16.29
CA VAL A 50 -7.67 -15.39 -15.76
C VAL A 50 -7.16 -15.27 -14.33
N VAL A 51 -7.40 -16.30 -13.50
CA VAL A 51 -6.91 -16.35 -12.12
C VAL A 51 -6.27 -17.71 -11.85
N VAL A 52 -5.10 -17.71 -11.23
CA VAL A 52 -4.46 -18.92 -10.70
C VAL A 52 -4.23 -18.75 -9.21
N VAL A 53 -4.73 -19.69 -8.43
CA VAL A 53 -4.46 -19.79 -7.00
C VAL A 53 -3.58 -21.01 -6.77
N ALA A 54 -2.37 -20.81 -6.27
CA ALA A 54 -1.44 -21.86 -5.91
C ALA A 54 -1.22 -21.90 -4.40
N ILE A 55 -1.33 -23.07 -3.81
CA ILE A 55 -1.12 -23.32 -2.40
C ILE A 55 0.01 -24.34 -2.26
N ASN A 56 0.97 -24.04 -1.40
CA ASN A 56 2.14 -24.90 -1.21
C ASN A 56 1.76 -26.27 -0.68
N ALA A 57 2.67 -27.22 -0.82
CA ALA A 57 2.54 -28.60 -0.35
C ALA A 57 2.05 -28.66 1.11
N ILE A 58 1.17 -29.60 1.41
CA ILE A 58 0.57 -29.78 2.75
C ILE A 58 1.65 -29.88 3.83
N ASP A 59 2.72 -30.64 3.55
CA ASP A 59 3.81 -30.85 4.50
C ASP A 59 4.66 -29.59 4.76
N SER A 60 4.66 -28.64 3.84
CA SER A 60 5.27 -27.30 4.02
C SER A 60 4.32 -26.33 4.72
N LEU A 61 3.05 -26.35 4.36
CA LEU A 61 2.03 -25.39 4.81
C LEU A 61 1.63 -25.60 6.27
N LEU A 62 1.38 -26.84 6.70
CA LEU A 62 0.91 -27.16 8.05
C LEU A 62 1.83 -26.63 9.17
N PRO A 63 3.17 -26.84 9.12
CA PRO A 63 4.06 -26.27 10.12
C PRO A 63 4.06 -24.73 10.14
N ASN A 64 3.78 -24.06 9.00
CA ASN A 64 3.70 -22.62 8.90
C ASN A 64 2.41 -22.09 9.52
N ILE A 65 1.26 -22.72 9.23
CA ILE A 65 -0.02 -22.42 9.87
C ILE A 65 0.10 -22.57 11.40
N GLN A 66 0.67 -23.69 11.88
CA GLN A 66 0.87 -23.93 13.31
C GLN A 66 1.79 -22.89 13.95
N HIS A 67 2.80 -22.40 13.23
CA HIS A 67 3.68 -21.34 13.72
C HIS A 67 2.91 -20.03 13.94
N VAL A 68 2.17 -19.57 12.94
CA VAL A 68 1.35 -18.34 13.03
C VAL A 68 0.28 -18.49 14.11
N ALA A 69 -0.44 -19.62 14.14
CA ALA A 69 -1.50 -19.86 15.11
C ALA A 69 -0.98 -19.82 16.57
N ARG A 70 0.21 -20.37 16.82
CA ARG A 70 0.85 -20.25 18.15
C ARG A 70 1.18 -18.81 18.51
N MET A 71 1.63 -18.00 17.54
CA MET A 71 1.94 -16.60 17.79
C MET A 71 0.71 -15.78 18.17
N VAL A 72 -0.42 -16.03 17.51
CA VAL A 72 -1.67 -15.30 17.77
C VAL A 72 -2.56 -15.95 18.86
N GLY A 73 -2.08 -17.01 19.53
CA GLY A 73 -2.82 -17.69 20.58
C GLY A 73 -3.96 -18.58 20.06
N ALA A 74 -4.01 -18.89 18.75
CA ALA A 74 -5.04 -19.70 18.10
C ALA A 74 -4.62 -21.16 17.91
N GLY A 75 -3.79 -21.72 18.80
CA GLY A 75 -3.25 -23.09 18.67
C GLY A 75 -4.31 -24.17 18.56
N ALA A 76 -5.45 -24.04 19.25
CA ALA A 76 -6.57 -24.98 19.16
C ALA A 76 -7.18 -24.99 17.75
N ALA A 77 -7.38 -23.81 17.13
CA ALA A 77 -7.89 -23.71 15.76
C ALA A 77 -6.93 -24.36 14.75
N ALA A 78 -5.61 -24.15 14.91
CA ALA A 78 -4.61 -24.82 14.07
C ALA A 78 -4.65 -26.36 14.24
N GLY A 79 -4.93 -26.85 15.43
CA GLY A 79 -5.14 -28.30 15.67
C GLY A 79 -6.30 -28.84 14.85
N ILE A 80 -7.44 -28.15 14.83
CA ILE A 80 -8.60 -28.51 14.02
C ILE A 80 -8.24 -28.51 12.53
N VAL A 81 -7.63 -27.42 12.03
CA VAL A 81 -7.22 -27.34 10.62
C VAL A 81 -6.27 -28.48 10.26
N SER A 82 -5.28 -28.77 11.12
CA SER A 82 -4.33 -29.87 10.87
C SER A 82 -5.03 -31.24 10.83
N THR A 83 -5.99 -31.50 11.73
CA THR A 83 -6.74 -32.74 11.75
C THR A 83 -7.60 -32.89 10.49
N THR A 84 -8.32 -31.82 10.11
CA THR A 84 -9.17 -31.82 8.91
C THR A 84 -8.33 -32.04 7.64
N LEU A 85 -7.23 -31.29 7.48
CA LEU A 85 -6.35 -31.47 6.31
C LEU A 85 -5.76 -32.89 6.26
N ASN A 86 -5.33 -33.45 7.39
CA ASN A 86 -4.82 -34.82 7.43
C ASN A 86 -5.90 -35.87 7.10
N GLN A 87 -7.14 -35.62 7.49
CA GLN A 87 -8.27 -36.50 7.19
C GLN A 87 -8.58 -36.55 5.69
N PHE A 88 -8.47 -35.42 4.98
CA PHE A 88 -8.74 -35.34 3.55
C PHE A 88 -7.52 -35.51 2.65
N ALA A 89 -6.33 -35.69 3.21
CA ALA A 89 -5.07 -35.76 2.47
C ALA A 89 -4.66 -37.19 2.06
N GLY A 90 -5.49 -38.22 2.35
CA GLY A 90 -5.16 -39.57 1.92
C GLY A 90 -5.21 -39.71 0.40
N GLY A 91 -4.21 -40.40 -0.15
CA GLY A 91 -4.04 -40.51 -1.60
C GLY A 91 -3.46 -39.28 -2.32
N LEU A 92 -3.33 -38.13 -1.62
CA LEU A 92 -2.66 -36.96 -2.18
C LEU A 92 -1.13 -37.04 -2.00
N ASP A 93 -0.37 -36.57 -2.99
CA ASP A 93 1.06 -36.31 -2.84
C ASP A 93 1.25 -35.02 -2.00
N ARG A 94 1.48 -35.20 -0.70
CA ARG A 94 1.62 -34.13 0.30
C ARG A 94 2.84 -33.23 0.11
N THR A 95 3.78 -33.65 -0.76
CA THR A 95 5.03 -32.91 -1.04
C THR A 95 4.90 -31.99 -2.24
N ARG A 96 3.77 -32.01 -2.94
CA ARG A 96 3.48 -31.16 -4.08
C ARG A 96 2.41 -30.12 -3.77
N PRO A 97 2.45 -28.95 -4.43
CA PRO A 97 1.41 -27.94 -4.30
C PRO A 97 0.10 -28.39 -4.93
N PHE A 98 -0.96 -27.69 -4.59
CA PHE A 98 -2.28 -27.82 -5.19
C PHE A 98 -2.85 -26.42 -5.47
N GLY A 99 -3.92 -26.36 -6.27
CA GLY A 99 -4.47 -25.05 -6.61
C GLY A 99 -5.71 -25.08 -7.46
N VAL A 100 -6.08 -23.90 -7.97
CA VAL A 100 -7.24 -23.69 -8.82
C VAL A 100 -6.86 -22.76 -9.96
N PHE A 101 -7.23 -23.12 -11.17
CA PHE A 101 -7.21 -22.27 -12.36
C PHE A 101 -8.64 -21.83 -12.64
N VAL A 102 -8.85 -20.56 -12.89
CA VAL A 102 -10.16 -20.01 -13.23
C VAL A 102 -10.07 -19.39 -14.62
N ASN A 103 -10.75 -20.00 -15.57
CA ASN A 103 -10.96 -19.48 -16.90
C ASN A 103 -12.32 -18.78 -16.99
N ILE A 104 -12.56 -18.06 -18.06
CA ILE A 104 -13.90 -17.58 -18.41
C ILE A 104 -14.38 -18.44 -19.58
N ASP A 105 -15.57 -19.02 -19.43
CA ASP A 105 -16.17 -19.84 -20.49
C ASP A 105 -16.79 -18.98 -21.60
N GLU A 106 -17.28 -19.64 -22.65
CA GLU A 106 -17.92 -18.96 -23.82
C GLU A 106 -19.17 -18.14 -23.43
N SER A 107 -19.76 -18.41 -22.27
CA SER A 107 -20.92 -17.66 -21.73
C SER A 107 -20.51 -16.47 -20.86
N GLY A 108 -19.21 -16.23 -20.69
CA GLY A 108 -18.67 -15.18 -19.83
C GLY A 108 -18.69 -15.54 -18.33
N GLN A 109 -18.90 -16.83 -17.98
CA GLN A 109 -18.96 -17.25 -16.58
C GLN A 109 -17.62 -17.85 -16.13
N PRO A 110 -17.26 -17.71 -14.83
CA PRO A 110 -16.07 -18.35 -14.29
C PRO A 110 -16.16 -19.87 -14.37
N ALA A 111 -15.15 -20.51 -14.96
CA ALA A 111 -15.00 -21.96 -15.09
C ALA A 111 -13.79 -22.44 -14.26
N PRO A 112 -13.96 -22.74 -12.96
CA PRO A 112 -12.85 -23.17 -12.11
C PRO A 112 -12.44 -24.61 -12.40
N ILE A 113 -11.12 -24.86 -12.46
CA ILE A 113 -10.49 -26.17 -12.56
C ILE A 113 -9.58 -26.35 -11.34
N GLY A 114 -9.97 -27.23 -10.42
CA GLY A 114 -9.12 -27.65 -9.31
C GLY A 114 -7.99 -28.55 -9.81
N CYS A 115 -6.79 -28.42 -9.23
CA CYS A 115 -5.61 -29.21 -9.57
C CYS A 115 -5.03 -29.81 -8.28
N LEU A 116 -5.12 -31.12 -8.13
CA LEU A 116 -4.69 -31.86 -6.95
C LEU A 116 -3.56 -32.83 -7.29
N PRO A 117 -2.46 -32.85 -6.54
CA PRO A 117 -1.40 -33.82 -6.74
C PRO A 117 -1.80 -35.18 -6.18
N ILE A 118 -1.78 -36.24 -6.98
CA ILE A 118 -2.20 -37.59 -6.61
C ILE A 118 -0.99 -38.51 -6.54
N ASP A 119 -0.89 -39.23 -5.42
CA ASP A 119 0.01 -40.37 -5.21
C ASP A 119 -0.74 -41.69 -5.39
N ASP A 120 -1.88 -41.85 -4.71
CA ASP A 120 -2.75 -43.03 -4.79
C ASP A 120 -4.22 -42.61 -5.04
N LEU A 121 -4.70 -42.85 -6.28
CA LEU A 121 -6.03 -42.43 -6.70
C LEU A 121 -7.12 -43.26 -6.02
N GLU A 122 -6.91 -44.57 -5.82
CA GLU A 122 -7.86 -45.47 -5.19
C GLU A 122 -8.09 -45.08 -3.74
N GLN A 123 -7.00 -44.88 -2.99
CA GLN A 123 -7.06 -44.37 -1.62
C GLN A 123 -7.75 -43.00 -1.52
N PHE A 124 -7.52 -42.10 -2.49
CA PHE A 124 -8.19 -40.79 -2.52
C PHE A 124 -9.69 -40.93 -2.73
N PHE A 125 -10.10 -41.78 -3.66
CA PHE A 125 -11.52 -42.05 -3.93
C PHE A 125 -12.23 -42.76 -2.77
N ASP A 126 -11.59 -43.72 -2.11
CA ASP A 126 -12.12 -44.37 -0.93
C ASP A 126 -12.44 -43.37 0.20
N GLN A 127 -11.58 -42.38 0.39
CA GLN A 127 -11.83 -41.31 1.38
C GLN A 127 -12.94 -40.35 0.94
N LEU A 128 -13.01 -40.03 -0.34
CA LEU A 128 -14.01 -39.13 -0.89
C LEU A 128 -15.38 -39.79 -0.93
N SER A 129 -15.45 -41.11 -1.14
CA SER A 129 -16.70 -41.90 -1.23
C SER A 129 -17.59 -41.80 0.01
N ALA A 130 -16.98 -41.60 1.18
CA ALA A 130 -17.71 -41.39 2.44
C ALA A 130 -18.56 -40.10 2.43
N VAL A 131 -18.24 -39.12 1.57
CA VAL A 131 -18.92 -37.81 1.48
C VAL A 131 -19.61 -37.63 0.12
N ALA A 132 -19.03 -38.17 -0.95
CA ALA A 132 -19.44 -37.94 -2.34
C ALA A 132 -20.06 -39.14 -3.03
N GLY A 133 -20.10 -40.31 -2.36
CA GLY A 133 -20.43 -41.57 -3.01
C GLY A 133 -19.29 -42.12 -3.87
N GLU A 134 -19.47 -43.33 -4.41
CA GLU A 134 -18.48 -43.94 -5.29
C GLU A 134 -18.43 -43.20 -6.64
N PRO A 135 -17.22 -42.96 -7.19
CA PRO A 135 -17.06 -42.33 -8.51
C PRO A 135 -17.55 -43.28 -9.61
N THR A 136 -18.21 -42.75 -10.63
CA THR A 136 -18.50 -43.46 -11.87
C THR A 136 -17.31 -43.28 -12.82
N ASP A 137 -16.67 -44.35 -13.22
CA ASP A 137 -15.61 -44.37 -14.23
C ASP A 137 -16.23 -44.19 -15.63
N LEU A 138 -15.89 -43.09 -16.31
CA LEU A 138 -16.37 -42.80 -17.68
C LEU A 138 -15.35 -43.21 -18.75
N GLY A 139 -14.20 -43.78 -18.35
CA GLY A 139 -13.10 -44.15 -19.23
C GLY A 139 -12.07 -43.05 -19.42
N ASP A 140 -10.92 -43.36 -20.02
CA ASP A 140 -9.83 -42.43 -20.30
C ASP A 140 -9.34 -41.58 -19.09
N GLY A 141 -9.50 -42.16 -17.87
CA GLY A 141 -9.13 -41.48 -16.62
C GLY A 141 -10.09 -40.35 -16.20
N LEU A 142 -11.29 -40.34 -16.78
CA LEU A 142 -12.37 -39.42 -16.43
C LEU A 142 -13.34 -40.10 -15.45
N TYR A 143 -13.70 -39.41 -14.40
CA TYR A 143 -14.60 -39.88 -13.32
C TYR A 143 -15.68 -38.82 -13.05
N GLU A 144 -16.87 -39.30 -12.69
CA GLU A 144 -18.01 -38.47 -12.30
C GLU A 144 -18.38 -38.71 -10.83
N PHE A 145 -18.63 -37.62 -10.10
CA PHE A 145 -19.07 -37.63 -8.70
C PHE A 145 -20.37 -36.83 -8.53
N SER A 146 -21.15 -37.19 -7.53
CA SER A 146 -22.40 -36.53 -7.17
C SER A 146 -22.31 -35.94 -5.75
N ILE A 147 -21.80 -34.73 -5.61
CA ILE A 147 -21.72 -33.99 -4.32
C ILE A 147 -22.74 -32.84 -4.35
N GLY A 148 -24.04 -33.17 -4.31
CA GLY A 148 -25.09 -32.16 -4.51
C GLY A 148 -25.24 -31.72 -5.96
N ASN A 149 -24.12 -31.29 -6.60
CA ASN A 149 -23.98 -31.08 -8.03
C ASN A 149 -23.08 -32.17 -8.63
N THR A 150 -23.18 -32.39 -9.94
CA THR A 150 -22.25 -33.27 -10.67
C THR A 150 -20.88 -32.56 -10.77
N ILE A 151 -19.84 -33.30 -10.47
CA ILE A 151 -18.44 -32.88 -10.56
C ILE A 151 -17.69 -33.93 -11.36
N TYR A 152 -16.84 -33.49 -12.27
CA TYR A 152 -15.98 -34.32 -13.09
C TYR A 152 -14.53 -34.22 -12.61
N ALA A 153 -13.82 -35.34 -12.65
CA ALA A 153 -12.41 -35.42 -12.32
C ALA A 153 -11.65 -36.18 -13.40
N LYS A 154 -10.52 -35.66 -13.88
CA LYS A 154 -9.67 -36.27 -14.90
C LYS A 154 -8.25 -36.42 -14.40
N LYS A 155 -7.76 -37.69 -14.39
CA LYS A 155 -6.37 -37.96 -14.04
C LYS A 155 -5.46 -37.79 -15.24
N VAL A 156 -4.47 -36.91 -15.13
CA VAL A 156 -3.42 -36.71 -16.14
C VAL A 156 -2.07 -36.78 -15.45
N GLY A 157 -1.30 -37.82 -15.67
CA GLY A 157 -0.01 -38.03 -15.02
C GLY A 157 -0.13 -38.14 -13.49
N LYS A 158 0.47 -37.20 -12.77
CA LYS A 158 0.46 -37.11 -11.30
C LYS A 158 -0.58 -36.13 -10.77
N TRP A 159 -1.45 -35.63 -11.63
CA TRP A 159 -2.44 -34.63 -11.28
C TRP A 159 -3.86 -35.16 -11.48
N LEU A 160 -4.76 -34.75 -10.59
CA LEU A 160 -6.19 -34.91 -10.75
C LEU A 160 -6.80 -33.52 -10.92
N TYR A 161 -7.38 -33.29 -12.10
CA TYR A 161 -8.09 -32.07 -12.42
C TYR A 161 -9.58 -32.26 -12.13
N VAL A 162 -10.18 -31.25 -11.48
CA VAL A 162 -11.57 -31.34 -11.00
C VAL A 162 -12.33 -30.10 -11.49
N ALA A 163 -13.47 -30.30 -12.16
CA ALA A 163 -14.31 -29.22 -12.68
C ALA A 163 -15.81 -29.54 -12.58
N GLN A 164 -16.65 -28.51 -12.78
CA GLN A 164 -18.11 -28.69 -12.78
C GLN A 164 -18.68 -29.18 -14.13
N SER A 165 -17.89 -29.14 -15.19
CA SER A 165 -18.27 -29.65 -16.50
C SER A 165 -17.18 -30.57 -17.06
N GLU A 166 -17.59 -31.57 -17.82
CA GLU A 166 -16.70 -32.45 -18.56
C GLU A 166 -15.89 -31.65 -19.60
N ASP A 167 -16.53 -30.69 -20.28
CA ASP A 167 -15.92 -29.89 -21.33
C ASP A 167 -14.71 -29.11 -20.81
N ALA A 168 -14.74 -28.60 -19.60
CA ALA A 168 -13.62 -27.91 -18.96
C ALA A 168 -12.37 -28.80 -18.78
N LEU A 169 -12.54 -30.14 -18.81
CA LEU A 169 -11.46 -31.11 -18.63
C LEU A 169 -10.95 -31.71 -19.94
N LYS A 170 -11.57 -31.42 -21.10
CA LYS A 170 -11.21 -32.05 -22.38
C LYS A 170 -9.77 -31.72 -22.78
N ASP A 171 -9.41 -30.45 -22.69
CA ASP A 171 -8.14 -29.91 -23.18
C ASP A 171 -7.14 -29.56 -22.07
N VAL A 172 -7.27 -30.18 -20.88
CA VAL A 172 -6.35 -29.94 -19.77
C VAL A 172 -4.93 -30.38 -20.15
N ALA A 173 -4.00 -29.44 -20.15
CA ALA A 173 -2.61 -29.70 -20.47
C ALA A 173 -1.90 -30.51 -19.38
N ALA A 174 -1.10 -31.48 -19.78
CA ALA A 174 -0.41 -32.38 -18.86
C ALA A 174 0.55 -31.68 -17.88
N ASN A 175 1.05 -30.51 -18.24
CA ASN A 175 1.99 -29.69 -17.47
C ASN A 175 1.31 -28.58 -16.64
N MET A 176 -0.01 -28.44 -16.70
CA MET A 176 -0.75 -27.38 -15.98
C MET A 176 -0.47 -27.38 -14.47
N GLY A 177 -0.38 -28.55 -13.83
CA GLY A 177 -0.02 -28.63 -12.42
C GLY A 177 1.43 -28.22 -12.11
N ASP A 178 2.35 -28.28 -13.07
CA ASP A 178 3.75 -27.87 -12.87
C ASP A 178 3.89 -26.35 -12.76
N VAL A 179 2.91 -25.58 -13.26
CA VAL A 179 2.81 -24.14 -13.05
C VAL A 179 2.70 -23.83 -11.56
N LEU A 180 1.86 -24.57 -10.81
CA LEU A 180 1.70 -24.38 -9.38
C LEU A 180 3.02 -24.59 -8.63
N VAL A 181 3.86 -25.54 -9.07
CA VAL A 181 5.19 -25.78 -8.47
C VAL A 181 6.08 -24.56 -8.60
N LYS A 182 6.08 -23.90 -9.76
CA LYS A 182 6.86 -22.68 -9.99
C LYS A 182 6.32 -21.50 -9.15
N MET A 183 4.99 -21.40 -9.04
CA MET A 183 4.32 -20.30 -8.34
C MET A 183 4.62 -20.28 -6.83
N VAL A 184 4.70 -21.45 -6.18
CA VAL A 184 4.89 -21.53 -4.72
C VAL A 184 6.33 -21.62 -4.26
N GLN A 185 7.32 -21.48 -5.14
CA GLN A 185 8.75 -21.57 -4.75
C GLN A 185 9.15 -20.59 -3.63
N LYS A 186 8.49 -19.44 -3.57
CA LYS A 186 8.76 -18.38 -2.59
C LYS A 186 7.59 -18.11 -1.64
N TYR A 187 6.43 -18.75 -1.86
CA TYR A 187 5.19 -18.45 -1.17
C TYR A 187 4.53 -19.71 -0.61
N ASP A 188 3.82 -19.57 0.48
CA ASP A 188 2.91 -20.59 1.00
C ASP A 188 1.58 -20.56 0.24
N VAL A 189 1.14 -19.34 -0.16
CA VAL A 189 -0.02 -19.11 -1.03
C VAL A 189 0.34 -18.04 -2.03
N ARG A 190 0.03 -18.26 -3.30
CA ARG A 190 0.14 -17.25 -4.34
C ARG A 190 -1.13 -17.19 -5.17
N ILE A 191 -1.64 -15.99 -5.35
CA ILE A 191 -2.74 -15.68 -6.28
C ILE A 191 -2.14 -14.86 -7.41
N GLN A 192 -2.40 -15.27 -8.63
CA GLN A 192 -2.04 -14.52 -9.83
C GLN A 192 -3.31 -14.23 -10.62
N VAL A 193 -3.45 -13.00 -11.07
CA VAL A 193 -4.51 -12.56 -11.97
C VAL A 193 -3.85 -12.08 -13.25
N ASN A 194 -4.34 -12.55 -14.39
CA ASN A 194 -3.90 -12.19 -15.73
C ASN A 194 -5.01 -11.37 -16.41
N PRO A 195 -5.01 -10.02 -16.25
CA PRO A 195 -6.08 -9.17 -16.77
C PRO A 195 -6.25 -9.25 -18.30
N GLN A 196 -5.16 -9.55 -19.02
CA GLN A 196 -5.18 -9.67 -20.48
C GLN A 196 -5.99 -10.88 -20.99
N ASN A 197 -6.30 -11.83 -20.10
CA ASN A 197 -7.11 -13.02 -20.42
C ASN A 197 -8.59 -12.83 -20.11
N ILE A 198 -8.98 -11.67 -19.57
CA ILE A 198 -10.38 -11.34 -19.34
C ILE A 198 -10.99 -10.90 -20.68
N PRO A 199 -12.06 -11.55 -21.18
CA PRO A 199 -12.75 -11.12 -22.39
C PRO A 199 -13.25 -9.67 -22.28
N GLU A 200 -13.18 -8.92 -23.38
CA GLU A 200 -13.56 -7.50 -23.42
C GLU A 200 -15.02 -7.30 -22.96
N GLU A 201 -15.91 -8.21 -23.33
CA GLU A 201 -17.32 -8.18 -22.93
C GLU A 201 -17.51 -8.29 -21.41
N VAL A 202 -16.64 -9.06 -20.73
CA VAL A 202 -16.65 -9.20 -19.27
C VAL A 202 -16.11 -7.94 -18.61
N ILE A 203 -15.06 -7.33 -19.18
CA ILE A 203 -14.54 -6.03 -18.71
C ILE A 203 -15.62 -4.96 -18.84
N ASP A 204 -16.27 -4.86 -19.98
CA ASP A 204 -17.33 -3.90 -20.25
C ASP A 204 -18.53 -4.09 -19.31
N PHE A 205 -18.89 -5.35 -19.01
CA PHE A 205 -19.93 -5.67 -18.04
C PHE A 205 -19.54 -5.19 -16.63
N ILE A 206 -18.32 -5.47 -16.17
CA ILE A 206 -17.83 -5.04 -14.84
C ILE A 206 -17.82 -3.51 -14.75
N VAL A 207 -17.29 -2.83 -15.77
CA VAL A 207 -17.26 -1.38 -15.86
C VAL A 207 -18.67 -0.78 -15.85
N GLY A 208 -19.60 -1.35 -16.61
CA GLY A 208 -21.00 -0.93 -16.63
C GLY A 208 -21.70 -1.09 -15.28
N GLN A 209 -21.47 -2.19 -14.56
CA GLN A 209 -21.99 -2.39 -13.21
C GLN A 209 -21.41 -1.38 -12.21
N MET A 210 -20.11 -1.08 -12.31
CA MET A 210 -19.50 -0.05 -11.46
C MET A 210 -20.07 1.34 -11.76
N GLN A 211 -20.24 1.71 -13.03
CA GLN A 211 -20.87 2.97 -13.43
C GLN A 211 -22.28 3.09 -12.85
N ALA A 212 -23.09 2.05 -13.00
CA ALA A 212 -24.45 2.01 -12.46
C ALA A 212 -24.46 2.12 -10.93
N GLY A 213 -23.56 1.41 -10.24
CA GLY A 213 -23.42 1.48 -8.78
C GLY A 213 -22.99 2.86 -8.29
N MET A 214 -22.06 3.51 -9.00
CA MET A 214 -21.60 4.86 -8.68
C MET A 214 -22.69 5.90 -8.95
N GLU A 215 -23.42 5.81 -10.05
CA GLU A 215 -24.56 6.69 -10.35
C GLU A 215 -25.66 6.55 -9.29
N GLN A 216 -25.94 5.34 -8.84
CA GLN A 216 -26.91 5.08 -7.78
C GLN A 216 -26.45 5.65 -6.43
N GLY A 217 -25.18 5.50 -6.10
CA GLY A 217 -24.57 6.10 -4.90
C GLY A 217 -24.59 7.62 -4.93
N MET A 218 -24.26 8.24 -6.08
CA MET A 218 -24.36 9.68 -6.27
C MET A 218 -25.81 10.19 -6.24
N ALA A 219 -26.76 9.45 -6.81
CA ALA A 219 -28.17 9.82 -6.77
C ALA A 219 -28.70 9.90 -5.33
N ALA A 220 -28.25 8.98 -4.46
CA ALA A 220 -28.60 9.00 -3.05
C ALA A 220 -27.97 10.19 -2.27
N GLN A 221 -26.81 10.69 -2.73
CA GLN A 221 -26.12 11.83 -2.11
C GLN A 221 -26.57 13.19 -2.68
N ARG A 222 -27.12 13.24 -3.90
CA ARG A 222 -27.56 14.49 -4.58
C ARG A 222 -28.52 15.33 -3.76
N ALA A 223 -29.28 14.74 -2.86
CA ALA A 223 -30.18 15.49 -1.96
C ALA A 223 -29.41 16.39 -0.97
N ASN A 224 -28.12 16.18 -0.78
CA ASN A 224 -27.27 16.86 0.20
C ASN A 224 -26.09 17.64 -0.43
N LEU A 225 -25.91 17.57 -1.76
CA LEU A 225 -24.83 18.24 -2.49
C LEU A 225 -25.41 19.43 -3.27
N ASP A 226 -24.63 20.50 -3.37
CA ASP A 226 -24.96 21.57 -4.33
C ASP A 226 -24.61 21.13 -5.77
N ALA A 227 -25.02 21.92 -6.78
CA ALA A 227 -24.87 21.54 -8.19
C ALA A 227 -23.38 21.39 -8.60
N ASP A 228 -22.50 22.24 -8.07
CA ASP A 228 -21.07 22.25 -8.39
C ASP A 228 -20.36 21.03 -7.74
N ASP A 229 -20.74 20.68 -6.51
CA ASP A 229 -20.22 19.50 -5.81
C ASP A 229 -20.68 18.21 -6.50
N ALA A 230 -21.92 18.16 -7.00
CA ALA A 230 -22.45 17.01 -7.73
C ALA A 230 -21.74 16.81 -9.09
N GLU A 231 -21.43 17.89 -9.83
CA GLU A 231 -20.68 17.84 -11.08
C GLU A 231 -19.22 17.38 -10.84
N SER A 232 -18.59 17.92 -9.80
CA SER A 232 -17.23 17.52 -9.39
C SER A 232 -17.16 16.04 -9.00
N ALA A 233 -18.12 15.53 -8.23
CA ALA A 233 -18.21 14.12 -7.86
C ALA A 233 -18.38 13.22 -9.08
N ARG A 234 -19.21 13.64 -10.07
CA ARG A 234 -19.40 12.91 -11.32
C ARG A 234 -18.11 12.85 -12.15
N ALA A 235 -17.45 13.98 -12.34
CA ALA A 235 -16.18 14.04 -13.07
C ALA A 235 -15.11 13.16 -12.43
N THR A 236 -15.02 13.15 -11.10
CA THR A 236 -14.10 12.27 -10.34
C THR A 236 -14.43 10.80 -10.56
N SER A 237 -15.71 10.46 -10.61
CA SER A 237 -16.23 9.11 -10.83
C SER A 237 -15.88 8.60 -12.23
N GLU A 238 -16.19 9.36 -13.26
CA GLU A 238 -15.86 9.05 -14.67
C GLU A 238 -14.35 8.87 -14.85
N GLN A 239 -13.56 9.71 -14.18
CA GLN A 239 -12.12 9.63 -14.16
C GLN A 239 -11.61 8.33 -13.52
N MET A 240 -12.16 7.92 -12.38
CA MET A 240 -11.78 6.69 -11.68
C MET A 240 -12.02 5.45 -12.56
N ILE A 241 -13.16 5.42 -13.29
CA ILE A 241 -13.49 4.33 -14.20
C ILE A 241 -12.49 4.26 -15.36
N ALA A 242 -12.19 5.41 -15.98
CA ALA A 242 -11.21 5.46 -17.06
C ALA A 242 -9.82 4.99 -16.62
N GLN A 243 -9.39 5.34 -15.40
CA GLN A 243 -8.13 4.89 -14.82
C GLN A 243 -8.11 3.38 -14.56
N MET A 244 -9.23 2.83 -14.10
CA MET A 244 -9.35 1.40 -13.88
C MET A 244 -9.24 0.63 -15.20
N GLN A 245 -9.93 1.08 -16.26
CA GLN A 245 -9.82 0.47 -17.59
C GLN A 245 -8.37 0.50 -18.10
N GLU A 246 -7.73 1.67 -18.04
CA GLU A 246 -6.33 1.80 -18.43
C GLU A 246 -5.39 0.93 -17.57
N GLY A 247 -5.70 0.79 -16.28
CA GLY A 247 -4.98 -0.09 -15.37
C GLY A 247 -5.09 -1.56 -15.76
N ILE A 248 -6.29 -2.01 -16.13
CA ILE A 248 -6.54 -3.39 -16.62
C ILE A 248 -5.79 -3.61 -17.93
N GLU A 249 -5.94 -2.72 -18.91
CA GLU A 249 -5.27 -2.81 -20.21
C GLU A 249 -3.75 -2.75 -20.12
N GLY A 250 -3.22 -1.95 -19.19
CA GLY A 250 -1.79 -1.75 -18.98
C GLY A 250 -1.10 -2.81 -18.12
N THR A 251 -1.87 -3.72 -17.50
CA THR A 251 -1.35 -4.72 -16.58
C THR A 251 -1.35 -6.10 -17.21
N GLU A 252 -0.19 -6.77 -17.23
CA GLU A 252 -0.02 -8.14 -17.70
C GLU A 252 -0.36 -9.15 -16.59
N LYS A 253 0.19 -8.94 -15.39
CA LYS A 253 -0.01 -9.84 -14.24
C LYS A 253 -0.14 -9.05 -12.93
N LEU A 254 -1.10 -9.45 -12.10
CA LEU A 254 -1.18 -9.06 -10.70
C LEU A 254 -0.86 -10.26 -9.82
N VAL A 255 -0.08 -10.07 -8.78
CA VAL A 255 0.34 -11.14 -7.86
C VAL A 255 0.07 -10.73 -6.42
N ILE A 256 -0.55 -11.63 -5.67
CA ILE A 256 -0.61 -11.57 -4.21
C ILE A 256 0.09 -12.81 -3.68
N GLY A 257 1.14 -12.63 -2.89
CA GLY A 257 1.94 -13.72 -2.34
C GLY A 257 2.02 -13.65 -0.82
N LEU A 258 1.71 -14.76 -0.14
CA LEU A 258 1.89 -14.91 1.29
C LEU A 258 3.01 -15.92 1.56
N ALA A 259 4.00 -15.55 2.36
CA ALA A 259 5.07 -16.43 2.81
C ALA A 259 5.31 -16.31 4.32
N ILE A 260 5.49 -17.44 4.99
CA ILE A 260 5.80 -17.53 6.42
C ILE A 260 7.23 -18.04 6.56
N ASN A 261 8.16 -17.13 6.84
CA ASN A 261 9.58 -17.47 7.01
C ASN A 261 9.91 -17.65 8.51
N LYS A 262 9.85 -18.89 8.97
CA LYS A 262 10.16 -19.24 10.38
C LYS A 262 11.61 -18.98 10.76
N GLN A 263 12.55 -19.10 9.82
CA GLN A 263 13.98 -18.87 10.08
C GLN A 263 14.26 -17.40 10.33
N GLU A 264 13.66 -16.54 9.50
CA GLU A 264 13.78 -15.09 9.62
C GLU A 264 12.75 -14.49 10.58
N LYS A 265 11.87 -15.33 11.15
CA LYS A 265 10.80 -14.96 12.11
C LYS A 265 9.91 -13.84 11.57
N ARG A 266 9.44 -13.97 10.35
CA ARG A 266 8.58 -12.99 9.71
C ARG A 266 7.53 -13.60 8.79
N THR A 267 6.40 -12.95 8.72
CA THR A 267 5.35 -13.18 7.72
C THR A 267 5.45 -12.09 6.65
N ILE A 268 5.44 -12.48 5.39
CA ILE A 268 5.61 -11.61 4.23
C ILE A 268 4.33 -11.67 3.41
N LEU A 269 3.83 -10.50 3.03
CA LEU A 269 2.75 -10.32 2.07
C LEU A 269 3.26 -9.45 0.92
N ASP A 270 3.31 -10.01 -0.27
CA ASP A 270 3.72 -9.34 -1.49
C ASP A 270 2.51 -8.98 -2.35
N PHE A 271 2.49 -7.75 -2.84
CA PHE A 271 1.59 -7.26 -3.87
C PHE A 271 2.43 -6.86 -5.07
N GLY A 272 2.31 -7.61 -6.15
CA GLY A 272 3.08 -7.40 -7.38
C GLY A 272 2.20 -6.98 -8.54
N SER A 273 2.70 -6.07 -9.38
CA SER A 273 2.14 -5.73 -10.68
C SER A 273 3.22 -5.82 -11.73
N GLN A 274 2.98 -6.57 -12.79
CA GLN A 274 3.80 -6.59 -13.99
C GLN A 274 3.00 -5.96 -15.12
N PHE A 275 3.61 -5.04 -15.84
CA PHE A 275 2.93 -4.25 -16.85
C PHE A 275 3.20 -4.77 -18.24
N VAL A 276 2.24 -4.57 -19.14
CA VAL A 276 2.36 -4.87 -20.56
C VAL A 276 3.60 -4.18 -21.13
N ALA A 277 4.32 -4.86 -21.99
CA ALA A 277 5.51 -4.31 -22.65
C ALA A 277 5.15 -2.99 -23.39
N ASP A 278 6.07 -2.03 -23.33
CA ASP A 278 5.92 -0.70 -23.93
C ASP A 278 4.77 0.18 -23.37
N SER A 279 4.03 -0.31 -22.37
CA SER A 279 3.05 0.52 -21.67
C SER A 279 3.72 1.71 -20.97
N LYS A 280 2.95 2.76 -20.66
CA LYS A 280 3.47 3.90 -19.89
C LYS A 280 4.00 3.48 -18.52
N TYR A 281 3.34 2.51 -17.89
CA TYR A 281 3.74 2.01 -16.57
C TYR A 281 5.07 1.27 -16.62
N ALA A 282 5.29 0.40 -17.63
CA ALA A 282 6.56 -0.27 -17.83
C ALA A 282 7.70 0.74 -18.04
N LYS A 283 7.48 1.76 -18.88
CA LYS A 283 8.45 2.84 -19.11
C LYS A 283 8.75 3.67 -17.87
N GLN A 284 7.75 3.90 -17.04
CA GLN A 284 7.89 4.62 -15.76
C GLN A 284 8.74 3.82 -14.78
N ILE A 285 8.54 2.50 -14.66
CA ILE A 285 9.38 1.61 -13.84
C ILE A 285 10.84 1.64 -14.30
N GLU A 286 11.11 1.58 -15.61
CA GLU A 286 12.48 1.63 -16.11
C GLU A 286 13.17 2.97 -15.80
N LYS A 287 12.48 4.10 -15.91
CA LYS A 287 13.00 5.40 -15.48
C LYS A 287 13.26 5.44 -13.97
N MET A 288 12.39 4.82 -13.17
CA MET A 288 12.54 4.78 -11.72
C MET A 288 13.79 4.01 -11.29
N LYS A 289 14.15 2.89 -11.95
CA LYS A 289 15.36 2.11 -11.67
C LYS A 289 16.64 2.92 -11.76
N THR A 290 16.67 3.94 -12.63
CA THR A 290 17.82 4.82 -12.84
C THR A 290 17.75 6.11 -12.04
N SER A 291 16.64 6.39 -11.39
CA SER A 291 16.43 7.59 -10.60
C SER A 291 17.18 7.55 -9.27
N LYS A 292 17.56 8.72 -8.78
CA LYS A 292 18.30 8.89 -7.53
C LYS A 292 17.52 9.78 -6.59
N THR A 293 17.57 9.44 -5.30
CA THR A 293 16.92 10.23 -4.26
C THR A 293 17.80 11.38 -3.80
N THR A 294 17.18 12.51 -3.48
CA THR A 294 17.81 13.69 -2.85
C THR A 294 17.63 13.70 -1.33
N VAL A 295 16.68 12.89 -0.80
CA VAL A 295 16.35 12.84 0.62
C VAL A 295 16.65 11.47 1.26
N GLY A 296 17.36 10.60 0.57
CA GLY A 296 17.64 9.21 0.99
C GLY A 296 18.45 9.05 2.27
N GLY A 297 19.06 10.12 2.77
CA GLY A 297 19.79 10.12 4.05
C GLY A 297 18.92 10.43 5.27
N VAL A 298 17.64 10.76 5.08
CA VAL A 298 16.74 11.15 6.17
C VAL A 298 16.33 9.96 7.04
N PRO A 299 15.87 8.81 6.49
CA PRO A 299 15.56 7.63 7.29
C PRO A 299 16.79 7.08 8.00
N GLN A 300 16.68 6.76 9.30
CA GLN A 300 17.75 6.19 10.10
C GLN A 300 17.38 4.80 10.63
N ASP A 301 18.37 3.92 10.76
CA ASP A 301 18.13 2.57 11.26
C ASP A 301 17.69 2.51 12.72
N ALA A 302 18.05 3.50 13.52
CA ALA A 302 17.66 3.63 14.92
C ALA A 302 16.27 4.24 15.14
N SER A 303 15.61 4.77 14.10
CA SER A 303 14.34 5.46 14.23
C SER A 303 13.21 4.53 14.64
N MET A 304 12.31 5.05 15.47
CA MET A 304 11.05 4.40 15.81
C MET A 304 10.18 4.19 14.55
N MET A 305 10.09 5.23 13.72
CA MET A 305 9.41 5.17 12.42
C MET A 305 10.22 5.92 11.38
N ALA A 306 10.34 5.33 10.20
CA ALA A 306 10.93 5.97 9.04
C ALA A 306 10.06 5.68 7.81
N LEU A 307 9.87 6.69 6.97
CA LEU A 307 9.14 6.60 5.71
C LEU A 307 9.92 7.36 4.64
N GLN A 308 10.05 6.77 3.48
CA GLN A 308 10.57 7.43 2.28
C GLN A 308 9.64 7.11 1.12
N THR A 309 9.36 8.12 0.30
CA THR A 309 8.60 7.95 -0.93
C THR A 309 9.30 8.62 -2.09
N PHE A 310 9.17 8.03 -3.26
CA PHE A 310 9.64 8.56 -4.53
C PHE A 310 8.62 8.26 -5.60
N GLN A 311 8.22 9.26 -6.35
CA GLN A 311 7.29 9.14 -7.46
C GLN A 311 7.83 9.90 -8.67
N LEU A 312 7.78 9.28 -9.84
CA LEU A 312 7.89 10.00 -11.10
C LEU A 312 6.52 10.59 -11.45
N VAL A 313 6.51 11.81 -11.93
CA VAL A 313 5.29 12.55 -12.28
C VAL A 313 5.33 12.84 -13.77
N ALA A 314 4.40 12.29 -14.52
CA ALA A 314 4.27 12.55 -15.94
C ALA A 314 3.57 13.91 -16.20
N PRO A 315 3.74 14.54 -17.38
CA PRO A 315 3.13 15.84 -17.66
C PRO A 315 1.59 15.85 -17.58
N ASP A 316 0.92 14.76 -17.93
CA ASP A 316 -0.52 14.56 -17.80
C ASP A 316 -0.94 14.44 -16.32
N GLU A 317 -0.13 13.77 -15.50
CA GLU A 317 -0.33 13.70 -14.04
C GLU A 317 -0.18 15.08 -13.38
N VAL A 318 0.74 15.93 -13.86
CA VAL A 318 0.86 17.32 -13.39
C VAL A 318 -0.43 18.10 -13.64
N ALA A 319 -0.99 17.99 -14.85
CA ALA A 319 -2.24 18.70 -15.19
C ALA A 319 -3.43 18.23 -14.32
N GLN A 320 -3.46 16.95 -14.01
CA GLN A 320 -4.48 16.39 -13.12
C GLN A 320 -4.29 16.84 -11.66
N LEU A 321 -3.05 16.83 -11.16
CA LEU A 321 -2.72 17.34 -9.84
C LEU A 321 -3.17 18.80 -9.70
N GLU A 322 -2.93 19.63 -10.72
CA GLU A 322 -3.37 21.03 -10.78
C GLU A 322 -4.89 21.15 -10.62
N LYS A 323 -5.67 20.37 -11.38
CA LYS A 323 -7.15 20.34 -11.28
C LYS A 323 -7.65 19.87 -9.90
N THR A 324 -6.99 18.85 -9.33
CA THR A 324 -7.34 18.35 -7.99
C THR A 324 -7.05 19.40 -6.91
N LEU A 325 -5.92 20.08 -7.02
CA LEU A 325 -5.55 21.16 -6.10
C LEU A 325 -6.48 22.35 -6.22
N GLU A 326 -6.88 22.76 -7.42
CA GLU A 326 -7.87 23.83 -7.63
C GLU A 326 -9.20 23.52 -6.91
N THR A 327 -9.69 22.28 -7.02
CA THR A 327 -10.92 21.84 -6.34
C THR A 327 -10.75 21.86 -4.82
N SER A 328 -9.63 21.36 -4.32
CA SER A 328 -9.31 21.38 -2.89
C SER A 328 -9.16 22.80 -2.35
N LEU A 329 -8.57 23.71 -3.15
CA LEU A 329 -8.41 25.13 -2.80
C LEU A 329 -9.77 25.83 -2.69
N LYS A 330 -10.74 25.56 -3.58
CA LYS A 330 -12.09 26.13 -3.48
C LYS A 330 -12.74 25.77 -2.14
N THR A 331 -12.66 24.51 -1.73
CA THR A 331 -13.19 24.04 -0.44
C THR A 331 -12.44 24.67 0.75
N ALA A 332 -11.10 24.73 0.69
CA ALA A 332 -10.30 25.35 1.72
C ALA A 332 -10.61 26.87 1.85
N PHE A 333 -10.77 27.56 0.73
CA PHE A 333 -11.07 28.99 0.71
C PHE A 333 -12.46 29.29 1.27
N LYS A 334 -13.47 28.47 0.98
CA LYS A 334 -14.77 28.57 1.62
C LYS A 334 -14.68 28.44 3.14
N SER A 335 -13.94 27.44 3.63
CA SER A 335 -13.71 27.25 5.08
C SER A 335 -12.95 28.42 5.73
N ILE A 336 -12.02 29.06 4.98
CA ILE A 336 -11.30 30.25 5.45
C ILE A 336 -12.24 31.45 5.56
N ASP A 337 -13.11 31.68 4.56
CA ASP A 337 -14.11 32.76 4.57
C ASP A 337 -15.08 32.61 5.75
N GLU A 338 -15.55 31.40 6.02
CA GLU A 338 -16.46 31.10 7.14
C GLU A 338 -15.78 31.23 8.51
N GLY A 339 -14.48 30.94 8.59
CA GLY A 339 -13.70 30.97 9.86
C GLY A 339 -12.96 32.26 10.15
N ALA A 340 -12.78 33.13 9.16
CA ALA A 340 -11.98 34.33 9.29
C ALA A 340 -12.69 35.42 10.12
N ARG A 341 -11.89 36.17 10.90
CA ARG A 341 -12.39 37.28 11.71
C ARG A 341 -12.60 38.56 10.92
N ASN A 342 -11.80 38.74 9.88
CA ASN A 342 -11.89 39.87 8.96
C ASN A 342 -11.52 39.44 7.53
N PRO A 343 -12.05 40.14 6.50
CA PRO A 343 -11.79 39.81 5.11
C PRO A 343 -10.32 39.95 4.67
N GLU A 344 -9.55 40.85 5.29
CA GLU A 344 -8.16 41.10 4.95
C GLU A 344 -7.27 39.91 5.34
N SER A 345 -7.46 39.37 6.56
CA SER A 345 -6.75 38.16 7.02
C SER A 345 -7.13 36.93 6.19
N ALA A 346 -8.42 36.82 5.78
CA ALA A 346 -8.87 35.76 4.88
C ALA A 346 -8.16 35.85 3.52
N ALA A 347 -8.16 37.02 2.90
CA ALA A 347 -7.52 37.25 1.60
C ALA A 347 -6.00 36.92 1.67
N LYS A 348 -5.32 37.36 2.73
CA LYS A 348 -3.89 37.07 2.90
C LYS A 348 -3.61 35.59 3.14
N ALA A 349 -4.45 34.91 3.90
CA ALA A 349 -4.33 33.47 4.10
C ALA A 349 -4.46 32.70 2.77
N LYS A 350 -5.43 33.07 1.95
CA LYS A 350 -5.63 32.47 0.62
C LYS A 350 -4.41 32.70 -0.28
N GLU A 351 -3.90 33.94 -0.37
CA GLU A 351 -2.68 34.28 -1.13
C GLU A 351 -1.47 33.42 -0.70
N LEU A 352 -1.28 33.22 0.61
CA LEU A 352 -0.17 32.42 1.12
C LEU A 352 -0.33 30.93 0.77
N ILE A 353 -1.57 30.42 0.76
CA ILE A 353 -1.87 29.04 0.36
C ILE A 353 -1.65 28.88 -1.15
N GLU A 354 -2.11 29.80 -1.98
CA GLU A 354 -1.86 29.78 -3.43
C GLU A 354 -0.36 29.74 -3.73
N LYS A 355 0.44 30.59 -3.09
CA LYS A 355 1.90 30.56 -3.23
C LYS A 355 2.51 29.22 -2.81
N ALA A 356 2.00 28.59 -1.75
CA ALA A 356 2.47 27.27 -1.34
C ALA A 356 2.14 26.19 -2.39
N VAL A 357 0.95 26.25 -2.97
CA VAL A 357 0.52 25.35 -4.06
C VAL A 357 1.36 25.58 -5.32
N ASP A 358 1.63 26.82 -5.69
CA ASP A 358 2.49 27.13 -6.84
C ASP A 358 3.89 26.52 -6.69
N ILE A 359 4.49 26.61 -5.50
CA ILE A 359 5.79 25.98 -5.20
C ILE A 359 5.73 24.47 -5.35
N LEU A 360 4.65 23.86 -4.87
CA LEU A 360 4.41 22.42 -5.00
C LEU A 360 4.28 22.02 -6.48
N MET A 361 3.47 22.76 -7.25
CA MET A 361 3.26 22.52 -8.67
C MET A 361 4.54 22.70 -9.50
N GLU A 362 5.35 23.71 -9.21
CA GLU A 362 6.67 23.86 -9.84
C GLU A 362 7.58 22.66 -9.54
N SER A 363 7.48 22.12 -8.33
CA SER A 363 8.25 20.93 -7.95
C SER A 363 7.77 19.68 -8.69
N ALA A 364 6.45 19.49 -8.83
CA ALA A 364 5.86 18.41 -9.61
C ALA A 364 6.26 18.48 -11.10
N LYS A 365 6.32 19.68 -11.68
CA LYS A 365 6.77 19.93 -13.08
C LYS A 365 8.23 19.50 -13.34
N LEU A 366 9.04 19.25 -12.31
CA LEU A 366 10.36 18.61 -12.48
C LEU A 366 10.29 17.12 -12.86
N GLY A 367 9.09 16.55 -12.91
CA GLY A 367 8.86 15.17 -13.28
C GLY A 367 9.15 14.15 -12.18
N LYS A 368 9.37 14.60 -10.94
CA LYS A 368 9.53 13.74 -9.77
C LYS A 368 9.14 14.43 -8.48
N MET A 369 8.62 13.65 -7.55
CA MET A 369 8.34 14.07 -6.19
C MET A 369 9.00 13.10 -5.21
N GLU A 370 9.64 13.65 -4.19
CA GLU A 370 10.30 12.86 -3.15
C GLU A 370 9.95 13.41 -1.78
N SER A 371 9.67 12.51 -0.85
CA SER A 371 9.57 12.88 0.55
C SER A 371 10.21 11.83 1.45
N ALA A 372 10.65 12.27 2.62
CA ALA A 372 11.13 11.38 3.68
C ALA A 372 10.66 11.91 5.03
N PHE A 373 10.34 10.99 5.92
CA PHE A 373 9.86 11.26 7.26
C PHE A 373 10.55 10.31 8.24
N ASP A 374 10.92 10.83 9.39
CA ASP A 374 11.62 10.09 10.43
C ASP A 374 11.12 10.51 11.80
N ILE A 375 10.78 9.56 12.64
CA ILE A 375 10.46 9.79 14.05
C ILE A 375 11.46 9.00 14.89
N SER A 376 12.18 9.69 15.72
CA SER A 376 13.08 9.09 16.69
C SER A 376 12.70 9.50 18.11
N VAL A 377 12.90 8.58 19.06
CA VAL A 377 12.66 8.77 20.47
C VAL A 377 13.86 8.23 21.24
N GLU A 378 14.72 9.13 21.69
CA GLU A 378 15.78 8.81 22.65
C GLU A 378 15.29 9.22 24.05
N SER A 379 15.65 10.42 24.51
CA SER A 379 15.04 11.05 25.69
C SER A 379 13.78 11.82 25.34
N ASP A 380 13.75 12.44 24.18
CA ASP A 380 12.69 13.33 23.68
C ASP A 380 12.26 12.88 22.27
N LEU A 381 11.01 13.22 21.92
CA LEU A 381 10.49 13.04 20.58
C LEU A 381 11.18 14.01 19.62
N ASN A 382 11.66 13.46 18.50
CA ASN A 382 12.17 14.24 17.39
C ASN A 382 11.50 13.76 16.09
N ILE A 383 10.87 14.67 15.39
CA ILE A 383 10.20 14.42 14.11
C ILE A 383 10.99 15.18 13.04
N LEU A 384 11.36 14.50 11.98
CA LEU A 384 12.06 15.06 10.83
C LEU A 384 11.29 14.76 9.55
N ALA A 385 10.97 15.78 8.78
CA ALA A 385 10.38 15.66 7.46
C ALA A 385 11.28 16.34 6.42
N SER A 386 11.33 15.78 5.24
CA SER A 386 12.11 16.32 4.12
C SER A 386 11.38 16.13 2.82
N VAL A 387 11.44 17.12 1.96
CA VAL A 387 10.82 17.10 0.63
C VAL A 387 11.79 17.62 -0.42
N SER A 388 11.75 17.05 -1.62
CA SER A 388 12.40 17.64 -2.77
C SER A 388 11.58 18.82 -3.29
N VAL A 389 12.25 19.91 -3.71
CA VAL A 389 11.61 21.11 -4.22
C VAL A 389 12.33 21.62 -5.47
N ALA A 390 11.63 22.36 -6.31
CA ALA A 390 12.24 23.02 -7.47
C ALA A 390 13.23 24.09 -7.05
N ASP A 391 12.85 24.90 -6.06
CA ASP A 391 13.65 26.00 -5.53
C ASP A 391 13.27 26.30 -4.07
N GLY A 392 14.16 25.96 -3.14
CA GLY A 392 13.93 26.22 -1.72
C GLY A 392 13.95 27.70 -1.33
N SER A 393 14.48 28.61 -2.16
CA SER A 393 14.44 30.05 -1.88
C SER A 393 13.01 30.62 -1.88
N LYS A 394 12.10 30.00 -2.65
CA LYS A 394 10.67 30.35 -2.65
C LYS A 394 10.00 29.98 -1.34
N ILE A 395 10.37 28.83 -0.75
CA ILE A 395 9.91 28.43 0.59
C ILE A 395 10.40 29.44 1.65
N GLU A 396 11.64 29.91 1.55
CA GLU A 396 12.16 30.94 2.45
C GLU A 396 11.37 32.25 2.31
N SER A 397 11.06 32.67 1.08
CA SER A 397 10.27 33.88 0.83
C SER A 397 8.84 33.74 1.40
N LEU A 398 8.19 32.61 1.20
CA LEU A 398 6.89 32.30 1.78
C LEU A 398 6.94 32.32 3.32
N ALA A 399 7.97 31.71 3.93
CA ALA A 399 8.14 31.72 5.37
C ALA A 399 8.32 33.14 5.95
N ARG A 400 8.98 34.05 5.22
CA ARG A 400 9.11 35.46 5.60
C ARG A 400 7.76 36.18 5.59
N GLU A 401 6.94 35.95 4.55
CA GLU A 401 5.59 36.52 4.47
C GLU A 401 4.68 35.99 5.58
N ILE A 402 4.71 34.68 5.83
CA ILE A 402 3.98 34.05 6.95
C ILE A 402 4.43 34.68 8.29
N SER A 403 5.74 34.85 8.50
CA SER A 403 6.28 35.46 9.71
C SER A 403 5.75 36.87 9.92
N ALA A 404 5.76 37.69 8.87
CA ALA A 404 5.27 39.06 8.92
C ALA A 404 3.77 39.11 9.28
N GLU A 405 2.94 38.22 8.72
CA GLU A 405 1.52 38.19 9.00
C GLU A 405 1.24 37.68 10.43
N LEU A 406 1.98 36.66 10.91
CA LEU A 406 1.87 36.20 12.30
C LEU A 406 2.18 37.32 13.32
N VAL A 407 3.19 38.17 13.03
CA VAL A 407 3.50 39.32 13.87
C VAL A 407 2.37 40.36 13.85
N LYS A 408 1.83 40.67 12.65
CA LYS A 408 0.71 41.61 12.49
C LYS A 408 -0.53 41.15 13.26
N GLU A 409 -0.85 39.86 13.19
CA GLU A 409 -1.98 39.22 13.89
C GLU A 409 -1.69 38.96 15.38
N LYS A 410 -0.53 39.35 15.89
CA LYS A 410 -0.09 39.13 17.27
C LYS A 410 -0.18 37.67 17.72
N VAL A 411 0.08 36.74 16.79
CA VAL A 411 0.19 35.32 17.11
C VAL A 411 1.50 35.10 17.88
N PRO A 412 1.50 34.40 19.02
CA PRO A 412 2.70 34.22 19.85
C PRO A 412 3.65 33.17 19.27
N VAL A 413 4.02 33.29 17.99
CA VAL A 413 4.98 32.44 17.30
C VAL A 413 6.25 33.23 17.07
N GLN A 414 7.39 32.67 17.47
CA GLN A 414 8.69 33.26 17.21
C GLN A 414 9.30 32.52 16.00
N LEU A 415 9.24 33.13 14.82
CA LEU A 415 9.90 32.62 13.62
C LEU A 415 11.13 33.50 13.33
N LYS A 416 12.31 32.89 13.29
CA LYS A 416 13.59 33.53 13.00
C LYS A 416 14.13 32.99 11.68
N ILE A 417 14.25 33.86 10.68
CA ILE A 417 14.72 33.51 9.35
C ILE A 417 16.22 33.74 9.24
N ASN A 418 16.95 32.83 8.57
CA ASN A 418 18.41 32.93 8.35
C ASN A 418 19.21 33.02 9.66
N THR A 419 18.94 32.11 10.60
CA THR A 419 19.67 32.00 11.87
C THR A 419 21.10 31.45 11.67
N GLY A 420 21.39 30.87 10.50
CA GLY A 420 22.71 30.34 10.13
C GLY A 420 22.70 29.67 8.76
N LYS A 421 23.82 29.03 8.44
CA LYS A 421 23.98 28.19 7.24
C LYS A 421 24.65 26.88 7.58
N HIS A 422 24.28 25.81 6.84
CA HIS A 422 24.92 24.51 6.95
C HIS A 422 24.96 23.82 5.58
N ALA A 423 26.15 23.48 5.09
CA ALA A 423 26.36 22.74 3.84
C ALA A 423 25.54 23.27 2.64
N GLY A 424 25.42 24.59 2.49
CA GLY A 424 24.68 25.24 1.41
C GLY A 424 23.20 25.47 1.69
N PHE A 425 22.68 25.05 2.84
CA PHE A 425 21.30 25.31 3.28
C PHE A 425 21.25 26.55 4.20
N ASN A 426 20.21 27.37 4.04
CA ASN A 426 19.87 28.41 5.00
C ASN A 426 19.05 27.79 6.15
N LEU A 427 19.41 28.14 7.39
CA LEU A 427 18.75 27.61 8.59
C LEU A 427 17.79 28.65 9.15
N HIS A 428 16.62 28.20 9.59
CA HIS A 428 15.59 28.99 10.23
C HIS A 428 15.11 28.26 11.48
N SER A 429 14.56 28.98 12.46
CA SER A 429 14.01 28.40 13.66
C SER A 429 12.63 28.97 13.99
N ALA A 430 11.75 28.15 14.54
CA ALA A 430 10.46 28.57 15.03
C ALA A 430 10.23 28.02 16.45
N SER A 431 9.51 28.80 17.26
CA SER A 431 9.04 28.36 18.58
C SER A 431 7.60 28.80 18.76
N ILE A 432 6.73 27.85 19.10
CA ILE A 432 5.30 28.02 19.27
C ILE A 432 4.98 27.70 20.73
N PRO A 433 4.67 28.68 21.60
CA PRO A 433 4.27 28.41 22.97
C PRO A 433 3.00 27.53 23.01
N LEU A 434 2.99 26.52 23.86
CA LEU A 434 1.77 25.76 24.11
C LEU A 434 0.78 26.60 24.91
N PRO A 435 -0.53 26.54 24.58
CA PRO A 435 -1.56 27.20 25.40
C PRO A 435 -1.54 26.69 26.84
N PRO A 436 -1.90 27.52 27.82
CA PRO A 436 -1.95 27.08 29.23
C PRO A 436 -2.88 25.87 29.47
N ASP A 437 -3.95 25.78 28.68
CA ASP A 437 -4.95 24.71 28.67
C ASP A 437 -4.60 23.54 27.71
N ALA A 438 -3.36 23.52 27.18
CA ALA A 438 -2.91 22.41 26.36
C ALA A 438 -2.98 21.09 27.16
N ALA A 439 -3.34 20.01 26.44
CA ALA A 439 -3.40 18.67 27.03
C ALA A 439 -2.07 18.29 27.70
N GLU A 440 -2.14 17.64 28.84
CA GLU A 440 -0.96 17.21 29.61
C GLU A 440 -0.02 16.32 28.78
N ALA A 441 -0.58 15.50 27.88
CA ALA A 441 0.19 14.71 26.93
C ALA A 441 1.08 15.60 26.03
N ALA A 442 0.56 16.72 25.52
CA ALA A 442 1.34 17.65 24.70
C ALA A 442 2.45 18.32 25.51
N LYS A 443 2.18 18.68 26.77
CA LYS A 443 3.18 19.25 27.68
C LYS A 443 4.29 18.24 28.03
N LYS A 444 3.93 16.97 28.23
CA LYS A 444 4.93 15.89 28.44
C LYS A 444 5.84 15.71 27.23
N VAL A 445 5.30 15.83 26.01
CA VAL A 445 6.03 15.63 24.76
C VAL A 445 6.90 16.83 24.41
N PHE A 446 6.35 18.04 24.44
CA PHE A 446 7.00 19.25 23.90
C PHE A 446 7.45 20.24 24.98
N GLY A 447 7.08 20.03 26.24
CA GLY A 447 7.33 21.00 27.31
C GLY A 447 6.39 22.20 27.21
N SER A 448 6.93 23.41 27.40
CA SER A 448 6.16 24.67 27.33
C SER A 448 6.00 25.23 25.90
N SER A 449 6.75 24.71 24.93
CA SER A 449 6.70 25.18 23.55
C SER A 449 7.12 24.07 22.57
N VAL A 450 6.54 24.10 21.39
CA VAL A 450 6.98 23.31 20.24
C VAL A 450 8.11 24.06 19.54
N THR A 451 9.30 23.47 19.51
CA THR A 451 10.45 24.04 18.78
C THR A 451 10.62 23.36 17.42
N MET A 452 10.98 24.14 16.42
CA MET A 452 11.18 23.68 15.04
C MET A 452 12.46 24.28 14.48
N ALA A 453 13.15 23.47 13.68
CA ALA A 453 14.24 23.94 12.79
C ALA A 453 13.85 23.64 11.34
N ILE A 454 14.10 24.59 10.46
CA ILE A 454 13.82 24.48 9.03
C ILE A 454 15.13 24.78 8.29
N ALA A 455 15.45 23.96 7.30
CA ALA A 455 16.57 24.21 6.40
C ALA A 455 16.07 24.25 4.96
N THR A 456 16.36 25.35 4.27
CA THR A 456 16.00 25.55 2.86
C THR A 456 17.26 25.49 2.00
N GLY A 457 17.31 24.51 1.12
CA GLY A 457 18.38 24.31 0.15
C GLY A 457 17.89 24.43 -1.29
N PRO A 458 18.78 24.40 -2.29
CA PRO A 458 18.39 24.59 -3.69
C PRO A 458 17.37 23.56 -4.20
N LYS A 459 17.43 22.32 -3.70
CA LYS A 459 16.62 21.19 -4.21
C LYS A 459 15.88 20.40 -3.14
N ALA A 460 16.01 20.81 -1.88
CA ALA A 460 15.35 20.14 -0.76
C ALA A 460 15.05 21.11 0.38
N VAL A 461 14.01 20.78 1.14
CA VAL A 461 13.67 21.43 2.41
C VAL A 461 13.61 20.35 3.48
N HIS A 462 14.24 20.63 4.62
CA HIS A 462 14.19 19.76 5.80
C HIS A 462 13.52 20.53 6.95
N ILE A 463 12.62 19.86 7.67
CA ILE A 463 11.90 20.42 8.82
C ILE A 463 12.05 19.43 9.96
N ALA A 464 12.59 19.86 11.09
CA ALA A 464 12.62 19.07 12.30
C ALA A 464 11.80 19.74 13.41
N VAL A 465 11.11 18.90 14.20
CA VAL A 465 10.31 19.32 15.36
C VAL A 465 10.78 18.54 16.58
N GLY A 466 11.05 19.25 17.68
CA GLY A 466 11.52 18.64 18.93
C GLY A 466 12.66 19.45 19.55
N LYS A 467 13.11 19.05 20.74
CA LYS A 467 14.13 19.82 21.48
C LYS A 467 15.47 19.93 20.76
N ASN A 468 15.88 18.87 20.03
CA ASN A 468 17.15 18.80 19.30
C ASN A 468 16.98 19.06 17.78
N CYS A 469 15.94 19.78 17.39
CA CYS A 469 15.54 19.94 15.99
C CYS A 469 16.65 20.53 15.11
N ASP A 470 17.48 21.43 15.61
CA ASP A 470 18.56 22.04 14.83
C ASP A 470 19.72 21.05 14.55
N VAL A 471 20.03 20.18 15.47
CA VAL A 471 21.00 19.10 15.29
C VAL A 471 20.46 18.08 14.28
N SER A 472 19.18 17.72 14.41
CA SER A 472 18.51 16.76 13.53
C SER A 472 18.48 17.23 12.08
N VAL A 473 18.14 18.49 11.82
CA VAL A 473 18.15 19.09 10.48
C VAL A 473 19.54 19.05 9.86
N LYS A 474 20.57 19.48 10.59
CA LYS A 474 21.96 19.46 10.10
C LYS A 474 22.44 18.05 9.78
N SER A 475 22.16 17.12 10.68
CA SER A 475 22.50 15.71 10.49
C SER A 475 21.78 15.09 9.28
N ALA A 476 20.51 15.46 9.02
CA ALA A 476 19.77 15.03 7.84
C ALA A 476 20.40 15.54 6.54
N ILE A 477 20.80 16.81 6.52
CA ILE A 477 21.52 17.42 5.38
C ILE A 477 22.81 16.63 5.10
N ASP A 478 23.63 16.44 6.12
CA ASP A 478 24.92 15.76 5.98
C ASP A 478 24.75 14.32 5.46
N ARG A 479 23.78 13.57 6.00
CA ARG A 479 23.50 12.21 5.53
C ARG A 479 22.96 12.17 4.10
N SER A 480 22.10 13.14 3.73
CA SER A 480 21.54 13.22 2.37
C SER A 480 22.64 13.56 1.36
N LEU A 481 23.56 14.45 1.70
CA LEU A 481 24.71 14.79 0.87
C LEU A 481 25.74 13.66 0.79
N ALA A 482 25.86 12.83 1.82
CA ALA A 482 26.76 11.67 1.82
C ALA A 482 26.26 10.51 0.92
N LYS A 483 24.96 10.49 0.56
CA LYS A 483 24.34 9.43 -0.26
C LYS A 483 23.66 9.97 -1.54
N PRO A 484 24.33 10.79 -2.35
CA PRO A 484 23.68 11.46 -3.49
C PRO A 484 23.32 10.50 -4.64
N THR A 485 23.76 9.24 -4.58
CA THR A 485 23.59 8.23 -5.63
C THR A 485 22.73 7.05 -5.19
N ALA A 486 22.10 7.12 -4.00
CA ALA A 486 21.23 6.06 -3.57
C ALA A 486 20.07 5.87 -4.58
N PRO A 487 19.73 4.62 -4.94
CA PRO A 487 18.57 4.35 -5.78
C PRO A 487 17.30 4.95 -5.16
N ALA A 488 16.41 5.42 -6.01
CA ALA A 488 15.08 5.84 -5.55
C ALA A 488 14.21 4.59 -5.34
N GLU A 489 13.63 4.47 -4.16
CA GLU A 489 12.63 3.44 -3.84
C GLU A 489 11.25 4.12 -3.81
N MET A 490 10.26 3.57 -4.53
CA MET A 490 8.92 4.18 -4.59
C MET A 490 8.30 4.31 -3.20
N LEU A 491 8.48 3.30 -2.36
CA LEU A 491 8.02 3.29 -0.98
C LEU A 491 8.99 2.49 -0.12
N LYS A 492 9.41 3.07 0.99
CA LYS A 492 10.12 2.37 2.06
C LYS A 492 9.62 2.89 3.39
N MET A 493 9.02 2.01 4.18
CA MET A 493 8.53 2.33 5.52
C MET A 493 9.08 1.31 6.52
N ARG A 494 9.43 1.79 7.69
CA ARG A 494 9.79 0.95 8.83
C ARG A 494 9.16 1.53 10.08
N LEU A 495 8.57 0.65 10.89
CA LEU A 495 8.09 0.94 12.24
C LEU A 495 8.65 -0.09 13.21
N VAL A 496 9.21 0.36 14.34
CA VAL A 496 9.66 -0.49 15.44
C VAL A 496 8.63 -0.43 16.55
N LEU A 497 7.86 -1.51 16.70
CA LEU A 497 6.66 -1.51 17.54
C LEU A 497 6.99 -1.32 19.04
N SER A 498 8.04 -1.95 19.55
CA SER A 498 8.45 -1.79 20.96
C SER A 498 8.85 -0.35 21.29
N GLN A 499 9.49 0.36 20.37
CA GLN A 499 9.83 1.77 20.57
C GLN A 499 8.56 2.64 20.63
N LEU A 500 7.60 2.41 19.72
CA LEU A 500 6.31 3.10 19.73
C LEU A 500 5.54 2.84 21.02
N LEU A 501 5.42 1.58 21.44
CA LEU A 501 4.70 1.20 22.64
C LEU A 501 5.36 1.76 23.91
N ASN A 502 6.70 1.71 24.00
CA ASN A 502 7.44 2.35 25.07
C ASN A 502 7.19 3.87 25.14
N TYR A 503 7.11 4.52 23.98
CA TYR A 503 6.80 5.94 23.92
C TYR A 503 5.36 6.23 24.38
N ILE A 504 4.37 5.44 23.93
CA ILE A 504 2.97 5.54 24.36
C ILE A 504 2.87 5.37 25.89
N GLN A 505 3.57 4.39 26.46
CA GLN A 505 3.58 4.14 27.91
C GLN A 505 4.10 5.35 28.73
N ARG A 506 5.04 6.13 28.19
CA ARG A 506 5.54 7.35 28.84
C ARG A 506 4.49 8.47 28.85
N ILE A 507 3.63 8.53 27.84
CA ILE A 507 2.59 9.56 27.71
C ILE A 507 1.36 9.16 28.50
N GLU A 508 0.81 8.00 28.20
CA GLU A 508 -0.43 7.46 28.77
C GLU A 508 -0.41 5.92 28.70
N ALA A 509 -0.10 5.30 29.85
CA ALA A 509 -0.10 3.85 29.94
C ALA A 509 -1.55 3.31 29.93
N THR A 510 -1.80 2.29 29.11
CA THR A 510 -3.07 1.56 29.08
C THR A 510 -2.82 0.06 29.23
N PRO A 511 -3.79 -0.71 29.78
CA PRO A 511 -3.65 -2.18 29.85
C PRO A 511 -3.37 -2.83 28.49
N ILE A 512 -3.94 -2.29 27.41
CA ILE A 512 -3.72 -2.78 26.05
C ILE A 512 -2.27 -2.53 25.62
N SER A 513 -1.78 -1.29 25.77
CA SER A 513 -0.41 -0.95 25.36
C SER A 513 0.64 -1.68 26.20
N GLU A 514 0.35 -1.94 27.49
CA GLU A 514 1.20 -2.75 28.36
C GLU A 514 1.24 -4.22 27.92
N ALA A 515 0.09 -4.82 27.65
CA ALA A 515 0.01 -6.20 27.17
C ALA A 515 0.74 -6.36 25.82
N MET A 516 0.58 -5.40 24.91
CA MET A 516 1.28 -5.40 23.62
C MET A 516 2.79 -5.28 23.80
N LEU A 517 3.27 -4.39 24.66
CA LEU A 517 4.69 -4.18 24.92
C LEU A 517 5.35 -5.43 25.53
N ASN A 518 4.67 -6.06 26.50
CA ASN A 518 5.16 -7.28 27.15
C ASN A 518 5.23 -8.47 26.17
N ALA A 519 4.39 -8.50 25.16
CA ALA A 519 4.37 -9.53 24.13
C ALA A 519 5.32 -9.22 22.94
N ALA A 520 5.66 -7.96 22.73
CA ALA A 520 6.60 -7.57 21.69
C ALA A 520 8.00 -8.13 22.01
N VAL A 521 8.66 -8.71 21.02
CA VAL A 521 10.01 -9.27 21.16
C VAL A 521 10.99 -8.28 20.57
N ALA A 522 11.70 -7.55 21.42
CA ALA A 522 12.71 -6.57 20.98
C ALA A 522 13.67 -7.18 19.96
N GLY A 523 13.90 -6.47 18.84
CA GLY A 523 14.72 -6.93 17.73
C GLY A 523 14.02 -7.86 16.72
N ASN A 524 12.73 -8.24 16.98
CA ASN A 524 11.86 -8.98 16.04
C ASN A 524 10.43 -8.40 16.06
N ASP A 525 10.31 -7.08 16.06
CA ASP A 525 9.07 -6.35 16.25
C ASP A 525 8.91 -5.21 15.22
N ARG A 526 9.51 -5.40 14.05
CA ARG A 526 9.45 -4.43 12.96
C ARG A 526 8.30 -4.74 12.01
N ILE A 527 7.65 -3.68 11.57
CA ILE A 527 6.78 -3.64 10.40
C ILE A 527 7.58 -2.95 9.29
N LEU A 528 7.77 -3.64 8.18
CA LEU A 528 8.49 -3.12 7.01
C LEU A 528 7.55 -3.11 5.82
N VAL A 529 7.53 -2.01 5.07
CA VAL A 529 6.91 -1.93 3.75
C VAL A 529 7.96 -1.43 2.78
N GLU A 530 8.26 -2.20 1.76
CA GLU A 530 9.31 -1.88 0.80
C GLU A 530 8.81 -2.14 -0.62
N SER A 531 9.07 -1.21 -1.53
CA SER A 531 8.84 -1.43 -2.95
C SER A 531 10.12 -1.91 -3.63
N GLN A 532 9.98 -2.89 -4.50
CA GLN A 532 11.08 -3.41 -5.32
C GLN A 532 10.66 -3.38 -6.79
N SER A 533 11.42 -2.69 -7.61
CA SER A 533 11.23 -2.74 -9.06
C SER A 533 11.68 -4.11 -9.61
N ILE A 534 10.82 -4.75 -10.37
CA ILE A 534 11.08 -5.97 -11.14
C ILE A 534 11.10 -5.65 -12.64
N GLU A 535 11.28 -6.65 -13.48
CA GLU A 535 11.17 -6.47 -14.92
C GLU A 535 9.76 -6.02 -15.30
N ARG A 536 9.64 -4.85 -15.93
CA ARG A 536 8.36 -4.22 -16.31
C ARG A 536 7.33 -4.12 -15.18
N GLY A 537 7.76 -4.09 -13.91
CA GLY A 537 6.80 -4.14 -12.81
C GLY A 537 7.38 -3.74 -11.46
N ILE A 538 6.54 -3.88 -10.46
CA ILE A 538 6.86 -3.53 -9.07
C ILE A 538 6.25 -4.56 -8.12
N ILE A 539 6.97 -4.84 -7.05
CA ILE A 539 6.45 -5.59 -5.89
C ILE A 539 6.49 -4.66 -4.68
N VAL A 540 5.37 -4.52 -4.00
CA VAL A 540 5.27 -3.90 -2.68
C VAL A 540 5.19 -5.04 -1.66
N ARG A 541 6.19 -5.11 -0.79
CA ARG A 541 6.33 -6.13 0.25
C ARG A 541 6.00 -5.56 1.61
N LEU A 542 5.02 -6.15 2.27
CA LEU A 542 4.76 -5.96 3.70
C LEU A 542 5.41 -7.13 4.47
N SER A 543 6.31 -6.83 5.39
CA SER A 543 6.93 -7.81 6.29
C SER A 543 6.55 -7.52 7.73
N LEU A 544 5.99 -8.50 8.42
CA LEU A 544 5.64 -8.44 9.83
C LEU A 544 6.53 -9.41 10.60
N GLU A 545 7.36 -8.91 11.49
CA GLU A 545 8.15 -9.78 12.36
C GLU A 545 7.29 -10.45 13.45
N ASP A 546 7.70 -11.61 13.93
CA ASP A 546 6.92 -12.44 14.89
C ASP A 546 6.51 -11.68 16.16
N GLY A 547 7.33 -10.75 16.64
CA GLY A 547 7.03 -9.91 17.79
C GLY A 547 5.85 -8.97 17.56
N VAL A 548 5.65 -8.50 16.32
CA VAL A 548 4.48 -7.69 15.93
C VAL A 548 3.21 -8.52 16.06
N MET A 549 3.21 -9.74 15.50
CA MET A 549 2.04 -10.64 15.53
C MET A 549 1.65 -10.99 16.96
N LYS A 550 2.63 -11.29 17.82
CA LYS A 550 2.41 -11.55 19.25
C LYS A 550 1.84 -10.34 19.98
N ALA A 551 2.38 -9.15 19.72
CA ALA A 551 1.91 -7.92 20.34
C ALA A 551 0.47 -7.60 19.94
N ILE A 552 0.11 -7.72 18.64
CA ILE A 552 -1.26 -7.52 18.17
C ILE A 552 -2.21 -8.50 18.86
N ALA A 553 -1.86 -9.78 18.92
CA ALA A 553 -2.68 -10.81 19.58
C ALA A 553 -2.90 -10.52 21.07
N ALA A 554 -1.85 -10.07 21.78
CA ALA A 554 -1.94 -9.68 23.17
C ALA A 554 -2.83 -8.44 23.36
N GLY A 555 -2.73 -7.45 22.49
CA GLY A 555 -3.58 -6.27 22.50
C GLY A 555 -5.06 -6.59 22.28
N VAL A 556 -5.37 -7.45 21.29
CA VAL A 556 -6.73 -7.92 21.03
C VAL A 556 -7.30 -8.64 22.25
N LYS A 557 -6.53 -9.53 22.88
CA LYS A 557 -6.94 -10.25 24.09
C LYS A 557 -7.19 -9.31 25.27
N ALA A 558 -6.33 -8.30 25.48
CA ALA A 558 -6.47 -7.32 26.55
C ALA A 558 -7.63 -6.34 26.33
N GLY A 559 -8.02 -6.09 25.07
CA GLY A 559 -9.12 -5.21 24.69
C GLY A 559 -10.52 -5.87 24.72
N GLN A 560 -10.62 -7.18 24.86
CA GLN A 560 -11.91 -7.87 24.94
C GLN A 560 -12.49 -7.74 26.35
N PRO A 561 -13.72 -7.18 26.53
CA PRO A 561 -14.37 -7.12 27.82
C PRO A 561 -14.78 -8.56 28.25
N GLY A 562 -14.10 -9.09 29.26
CA GLY A 562 -14.40 -10.41 29.83
C GLY A 562 -13.75 -11.54 29.06
N GLY A 563 -12.46 -11.80 29.36
CA GLY A 563 -11.70 -12.86 28.72
C GLY A 563 -12.37 -14.23 28.86
N PHE A 564 -12.35 -14.99 27.78
CA PHE A 564 -12.53 -16.44 27.78
C PHE A 564 -11.26 -17.14 28.27
#